data_dca814b4d5e17e76f670c683c2ae79a3
#
_entry.id   dca814b4d5e17e76f670c683c2ae79a3
#
_cell.length_a   1.000
_cell.length_b   1.000
_cell.length_c   1.000
_cell.angle_alpha   90.00
_cell.angle_beta   90.00
_cell.angle_gamma   90.00
#
_symmetry.space_group_name_H-M   'P 1'
#
loop_
_entity.id
_entity.type
_entity.pdbx_description
1 polymer ?
#
loop_
_entity_poly.entity_id
_entity_poly.type
_entity_poly.pdbx_seq_one_letter_code
_entity_poly.pdbx_strand_id
1 'polypeptide(L)'
;MADKNATLHIEGKAPIELPIMDGTLGPEVIDVRKLGSNGYFTFDPGFLATASCESQITFIDGGKGVLLHRGYPIDQLANNADYLEVCYILLYGEAPNRKEYEEFKKIVTRHTMVHEQIASFFHGFRRDAHPMAIMVGVVGALAAFYHDSLDINNDTHREIAAYRLLSKMPTLASMCYKYSIGQPFIYPRNDLSYAENFLHMMFANPCEDYEVNPVVARAMDKILTLHADHEQNASTSTVRLAGSSGANPFACIAAGIASLWGPAHGGANEACLRMLEEIGSVENIPEYVAKAKDKEDPFRLMGFGHRVYKNYDPRATV
;
A
#
# COMPACT_ATOMS: atom_id res chain seq x y z
N MET A 1 -28.91 14.24 -16.95
CA MET A 1 -29.25 12.82 -16.82
C MET A 1 -30.45 12.74 -15.89
N ALA A 2 -31.43 11.88 -16.16
CA ALA A 2 -32.56 11.72 -15.24
C ALA A 2 -32.00 11.17 -13.90
N ASP A 3 -32.40 11.79 -12.77
CA ASP A 3 -32.01 11.33 -11.45
C ASP A 3 -32.60 9.92 -11.24
N LYS A 4 -31.74 8.91 -11.25
CA LYS A 4 -32.14 7.55 -10.94
C LYS A 4 -32.32 7.42 -9.43
N ASN A 5 -33.41 6.80 -8.98
CA ASN A 5 -33.67 6.55 -7.57
C ASN A 5 -34.02 5.07 -7.34
N ALA A 6 -33.58 4.53 -6.23
CA ALA A 6 -34.08 3.30 -5.65
C ALA A 6 -35.14 3.67 -4.60
N THR A 7 -36.21 2.89 -4.50
CA THR A 7 -37.25 3.08 -3.50
C THR A 7 -37.21 1.95 -2.46
N LEU A 8 -36.95 2.29 -1.19
CA LEU A 8 -37.01 1.33 -0.11
C LEU A 8 -38.42 1.32 0.50
N HIS A 9 -39.08 0.18 0.42
CA HIS A 9 -40.38 -0.06 1.04
C HIS A 9 -40.23 -0.79 2.38
N ILE A 10 -40.78 -0.22 3.44
CA ILE A 10 -40.82 -0.83 4.77
C ILE A 10 -42.28 -0.90 5.20
N GLU A 11 -42.73 -2.06 5.66
CA GLU A 11 -44.10 -2.28 6.05
C GLU A 11 -44.57 -1.29 7.10
N GLY A 12 -45.71 -0.65 6.87
CA GLY A 12 -46.29 0.35 7.77
C GLY A 12 -45.59 1.71 7.76
N LYS A 13 -44.66 1.97 6.83
CA LYS A 13 -43.93 3.25 6.68
C LYS A 13 -44.09 3.84 5.29
N ALA A 14 -43.89 5.14 5.18
CA ALA A 14 -43.77 5.81 3.89
C ALA A 14 -42.53 5.32 3.13
N PRO A 15 -42.58 5.15 1.81
CA PRO A 15 -41.42 4.79 0.99
C PRO A 15 -40.30 5.81 1.13
N ILE A 16 -39.05 5.35 1.11
CA ILE A 16 -37.84 6.19 1.18
C ILE A 16 -37.16 6.15 -0.19
N GLU A 17 -37.05 7.32 -0.82
CA GLU A 17 -36.33 7.50 -2.08
C GLU A 17 -34.85 7.71 -1.81
N LEU A 18 -34.01 6.86 -2.41
CA LEU A 18 -32.55 6.82 -2.26
C LEU A 18 -31.91 7.09 -3.63
N PRO A 19 -31.06 8.12 -3.78
CA PRO A 19 -30.39 8.40 -5.03
C PRO A 19 -29.49 7.22 -5.47
N ILE A 20 -29.43 6.98 -6.77
CA ILE A 20 -28.46 6.06 -7.40
C ILE A 20 -27.34 6.90 -8.00
N MET A 21 -26.11 6.55 -7.67
CA MET A 21 -24.88 7.18 -8.18
C MET A 21 -24.23 6.25 -9.18
N ASP A 22 -23.87 6.78 -10.35
CA ASP A 22 -23.13 6.07 -11.38
C ASP A 22 -21.65 6.45 -11.32
N GLY A 23 -20.76 5.47 -11.27
CA GLY A 23 -19.33 5.67 -11.50
C GLY A 23 -18.99 5.67 -12.99
N THR A 24 -17.82 6.17 -13.36
CA THR A 24 -17.27 6.03 -14.73
C THR A 24 -17.08 4.56 -15.08
N LEU A 25 -16.62 3.78 -14.11
CA LEU A 25 -16.47 2.33 -14.17
C LEU A 25 -17.03 1.72 -12.88
N GLY A 26 -17.48 0.48 -12.95
CA GLY A 26 -17.98 -0.26 -11.79
C GLY A 26 -19.51 -0.29 -11.69
N PRO A 27 -20.05 -0.87 -10.60
CA PRO A 27 -21.48 -0.98 -10.37
C PRO A 27 -22.09 0.37 -9.94
N GLU A 28 -23.39 0.51 -10.16
CA GLU A 28 -24.20 1.56 -9.57
C GLU A 28 -24.20 1.47 -8.05
N VAL A 29 -24.26 2.61 -7.37
CA VAL A 29 -24.24 2.70 -5.90
C VAL A 29 -25.50 3.40 -5.41
N ILE A 30 -26.17 2.82 -4.40
CA ILE A 30 -27.32 3.43 -3.75
C ILE A 30 -26.82 4.30 -2.59
N ASP A 31 -27.12 5.59 -2.63
CA ASP A 31 -26.79 6.52 -1.56
C ASP A 31 -27.72 6.32 -0.35
N VAL A 32 -27.22 5.67 0.68
CA VAL A 32 -27.99 5.31 1.88
C VAL A 32 -27.96 6.36 2.99
N ARG A 33 -27.34 7.52 2.78
CA ARG A 33 -27.19 8.55 3.82
C ARG A 33 -28.53 9.05 4.40
N LYS A 34 -29.60 9.04 3.61
CA LYS A 34 -30.95 9.40 4.07
C LYS A 34 -31.56 8.41 5.06
N LEU A 35 -31.06 7.19 5.17
CA LEU A 35 -31.63 6.19 6.09
C LEU A 35 -31.53 6.62 7.54
N GLY A 36 -30.43 7.25 7.94
CA GLY A 36 -30.22 7.72 9.31
C GLY A 36 -31.30 8.67 9.79
N SER A 37 -31.73 9.64 8.96
CA SER A 37 -32.81 10.58 9.29
C SER A 37 -34.19 9.92 9.36
N ASN A 38 -34.35 8.75 8.77
CA ASN A 38 -35.57 7.94 8.82
C ASN A 38 -35.52 6.87 9.93
N GLY A 39 -34.49 6.86 10.77
CA GLY A 39 -34.34 5.95 11.89
C GLY A 39 -33.82 4.55 11.53
N TYR A 40 -33.17 4.41 10.38
CA TYR A 40 -32.60 3.13 9.91
C TYR A 40 -31.10 3.23 9.68
N PHE A 41 -30.41 2.12 9.87
CA PHE A 41 -29.00 1.93 9.57
C PHE A 41 -28.80 0.68 8.74
N THR A 42 -27.77 0.65 7.89
CA THR A 42 -27.32 -0.54 7.20
C THR A 42 -26.46 -1.41 8.10
N PHE A 43 -26.49 -2.71 7.91
CA PHE A 43 -25.62 -3.66 8.62
C PHE A 43 -24.79 -4.43 7.58
N ASP A 44 -23.53 -4.05 7.43
CA ASP A 44 -22.55 -4.70 6.56
C ASP A 44 -21.16 -4.64 7.21
N PRO A 45 -20.90 -5.48 8.25
CA PRO A 45 -19.68 -5.42 9.04
C PRO A 45 -18.40 -5.72 8.25
N GLY A 46 -18.54 -6.35 7.10
CA GLY A 46 -17.41 -6.69 6.22
C GLY A 46 -17.23 -5.77 5.03
N PHE A 47 -18.04 -4.72 4.91
CA PHE A 47 -18.06 -3.80 3.76
C PHE A 47 -18.16 -4.53 2.41
N LEU A 48 -18.94 -5.62 2.36
CA LEU A 48 -19.08 -6.49 1.18
C LEU A 48 -19.92 -5.85 0.07
N ALA A 49 -20.85 -4.98 0.46
CA ALA A 49 -21.77 -4.29 -0.43
C ALA A 49 -21.83 -2.77 -0.13
N THR A 50 -20.82 -2.22 0.54
CA THR A 50 -20.78 -0.82 0.95
C THR A 50 -19.67 -0.08 0.25
N ALA A 51 -20.01 0.90 -0.60
CA ALA A 51 -19.07 1.86 -1.13
C ALA A 51 -18.77 2.92 -0.07
N SER A 52 -17.56 2.94 0.46
CA SER A 52 -17.16 3.83 1.57
C SER A 52 -16.68 5.20 1.08
N CYS A 53 -16.42 5.37 -0.21
CA CYS A 53 -15.99 6.64 -0.83
C CYS A 53 -16.07 6.59 -2.34
N GLU A 54 -15.98 7.77 -2.93
CA GLU A 54 -15.61 7.95 -4.33
C GLU A 54 -14.09 7.99 -4.47
N SER A 55 -13.55 7.37 -5.52
CA SER A 55 -12.13 7.39 -5.83
C SER A 55 -11.91 7.43 -7.34
N GLN A 56 -10.91 8.21 -7.76
CA GLN A 56 -10.44 8.27 -9.15
C GLN A 56 -9.08 7.57 -9.31
N ILE A 57 -8.60 6.86 -8.29
CA ILE A 57 -7.23 6.34 -8.25
C ILE A 57 -7.17 4.94 -8.84
N THR A 58 -7.89 4.00 -8.30
CA THR A 58 -7.79 2.59 -8.70
C THR A 58 -9.16 2.00 -8.99
N PHE A 59 -9.23 1.23 -10.07
CA PHE A 59 -10.39 0.42 -10.42
C PHE A 59 -10.00 -1.05 -10.51
N ILE A 60 -10.82 -1.92 -9.92
CA ILE A 60 -10.64 -3.37 -9.95
C ILE A 60 -11.93 -4.04 -10.44
N ASP A 61 -11.82 -4.88 -11.48
CA ASP A 61 -12.83 -5.87 -11.84
C ASP A 61 -12.25 -7.27 -11.57
N GLY A 62 -12.55 -7.78 -10.38
CA GLY A 62 -12.04 -9.09 -9.96
C GLY A 62 -12.59 -10.26 -10.76
N GLY A 63 -13.75 -10.10 -11.40
CA GLY A 63 -14.34 -11.12 -12.28
C GLY A 63 -13.59 -11.25 -13.59
N LYS A 64 -13.14 -10.12 -14.15
CA LYS A 64 -12.38 -10.06 -15.41
C LYS A 64 -10.86 -10.07 -15.20
N GLY A 65 -10.36 -9.94 -13.97
CA GLY A 65 -8.94 -9.82 -13.69
C GLY A 65 -8.35 -8.50 -14.21
N VAL A 66 -9.06 -7.39 -14.00
CA VAL A 66 -8.64 -6.04 -14.40
C VAL A 66 -8.22 -5.25 -13.18
N LEU A 67 -7.07 -4.59 -13.27
CA LEU A 67 -6.57 -3.60 -12.30
C LEU A 67 -6.04 -2.40 -13.07
N LEU A 68 -6.62 -1.24 -12.80
CA LEU A 68 -6.23 0.03 -13.42
C LEU A 68 -5.81 1.03 -12.34
N HIS A 69 -4.69 1.71 -12.56
CA HIS A 69 -4.27 2.89 -11.79
C HIS A 69 -4.50 4.14 -12.64
N ARG A 70 -5.40 5.02 -12.23
CA ARG A 70 -5.80 6.21 -12.98
C ARG A 70 -6.20 5.91 -14.44
N GLY A 71 -6.72 4.71 -14.72
CA GLY A 71 -7.07 4.22 -16.03
C GLY A 71 -5.96 3.46 -16.76
N TYR A 72 -4.72 3.47 -16.29
CA TYR A 72 -3.60 2.72 -16.86
C TYR A 72 -3.61 1.27 -16.37
N PRO A 73 -3.57 0.25 -17.26
CA PRO A 73 -3.48 -1.14 -16.87
C PRO A 73 -2.19 -1.46 -16.12
N ILE A 74 -2.29 -2.26 -15.04
CA ILE A 74 -1.15 -2.57 -14.16
C ILE A 74 0.00 -3.28 -14.89
N ASP A 75 -0.32 -4.15 -15.83
CA ASP A 75 0.68 -4.85 -16.65
C ASP A 75 1.46 -3.89 -17.56
N GLN A 76 0.80 -2.87 -18.10
CA GLN A 76 1.45 -1.83 -18.89
C GLN A 76 2.36 -0.97 -18.02
N LEU A 77 1.89 -0.54 -16.85
CA LEU A 77 2.69 0.24 -15.91
C LEU A 77 3.92 -0.55 -15.46
N ALA A 78 3.76 -1.78 -15.01
CA ALA A 78 4.87 -2.60 -14.52
C ALA A 78 5.90 -2.97 -15.59
N ASN A 79 5.54 -2.94 -16.88
CA ASN A 79 6.47 -3.25 -17.97
C ASN A 79 7.13 -2.01 -18.59
N ASN A 80 6.49 -0.84 -18.55
CA ASN A 80 6.92 0.32 -19.33
C ASN A 80 7.25 1.55 -18.46
N ALA A 81 6.82 1.59 -17.20
CA ALA A 81 7.11 2.67 -16.26
C ALA A 81 8.05 2.18 -15.13
N ASP A 82 8.75 3.10 -14.47
CA ASP A 82 9.38 2.81 -13.20
C ASP A 82 8.44 3.17 -12.03
N TYR A 83 8.80 2.76 -10.82
CA TYR A 83 7.97 2.95 -9.63
C TYR A 83 7.69 4.45 -9.35
N LEU A 84 8.66 5.35 -9.57
CA LEU A 84 8.44 6.78 -9.34
C LEU A 84 7.46 7.38 -10.35
N GLU A 85 7.47 6.93 -11.59
CA GLU A 85 6.48 7.33 -12.59
C GLU A 85 5.07 6.89 -12.18
N VAL A 86 4.94 5.66 -11.67
CA VAL A 86 3.66 5.17 -11.12
C VAL A 86 3.22 5.97 -9.89
N CYS A 87 4.14 6.33 -9.00
CA CYS A 87 3.85 7.24 -7.87
C CYS A 87 3.33 8.60 -8.35
N TYR A 88 3.95 9.15 -9.40
CA TYR A 88 3.49 10.40 -10.00
C TYR A 88 2.06 10.27 -10.56
N ILE A 89 1.80 9.22 -11.34
CA ILE A 89 0.47 8.95 -11.89
C ILE A 89 -0.59 8.85 -10.78
N LEU A 90 -0.29 8.11 -9.71
CA LEU A 90 -1.23 7.95 -8.59
C LEU A 90 -1.51 9.28 -7.88
N LEU A 91 -0.49 10.12 -7.68
CA LEU A 91 -0.61 11.41 -7.02
C LEU A 91 -1.33 12.46 -7.87
N TYR A 92 -0.98 12.57 -9.14
CA TYR A 92 -1.39 13.69 -10.00
C TYR A 92 -2.45 13.31 -11.04
N GLY A 93 -2.66 12.02 -11.32
CA GLY A 93 -3.76 11.53 -12.17
C GLY A 93 -3.37 11.21 -13.61
N GLU A 94 -2.28 11.76 -14.11
CA GLU A 94 -1.81 11.60 -15.49
C GLU A 94 -0.33 11.21 -15.52
N ALA A 95 0.11 10.57 -16.60
CA ALA A 95 1.52 10.28 -16.81
C ALA A 95 2.33 11.57 -16.95
N PRO A 96 3.49 11.69 -16.29
CA PRO A 96 4.31 12.89 -16.38
C PRO A 96 4.93 13.06 -17.77
N ASN A 97 5.06 14.30 -18.22
CA ASN A 97 6.00 14.57 -19.27
C ASN A 97 7.44 14.48 -18.74
N ARG A 98 8.44 14.50 -19.62
CA ARG A 98 9.85 14.32 -19.24
C ARG A 98 10.32 15.34 -18.19
N LYS A 99 9.87 16.59 -18.30
CA LYS A 99 10.29 17.66 -17.37
C LYS A 99 9.67 17.43 -15.99
N GLU A 100 8.39 17.13 -15.93
CA GLU A 100 7.65 16.82 -14.70
C GLU A 100 8.25 15.60 -13.98
N TYR A 101 8.57 14.56 -14.72
CA TYR A 101 9.21 13.37 -14.19
C TYR A 101 10.58 13.67 -13.58
N GLU A 102 11.45 14.39 -14.29
CA GLU A 102 12.78 14.75 -13.78
C GLU A 102 12.72 15.66 -12.54
N GLU A 103 11.77 16.59 -12.49
CA GLU A 103 11.52 17.42 -11.32
C GLU A 103 11.05 16.60 -10.13
N PHE A 104 10.07 15.72 -10.31
CA PHE A 104 9.56 14.83 -9.28
C PHE A 104 10.63 13.87 -8.75
N LYS A 105 11.35 13.21 -9.65
CA LYS A 105 12.48 12.35 -9.33
C LYS A 105 13.54 13.07 -8.51
N LYS A 106 13.89 14.30 -8.90
CA LYS A 106 14.84 15.14 -8.16
C LYS A 106 14.36 15.47 -6.75
N ILE A 107 13.06 15.76 -6.58
CA ILE A 107 12.47 16.03 -5.27
C ILE A 107 12.58 14.78 -4.39
N VAL A 108 12.13 13.62 -4.88
CA VAL A 108 12.18 12.36 -4.14
C VAL A 108 13.61 12.00 -3.75
N THR A 109 14.55 12.04 -4.72
CA THR A 109 15.94 11.68 -4.50
C THR A 109 16.61 12.56 -3.43
N ARG A 110 16.26 13.84 -3.34
CA ARG A 110 16.87 14.78 -2.39
C ARG A 110 16.24 14.78 -1.01
N HIS A 111 15.17 14.03 -0.80
CA HIS A 111 14.48 13.94 0.49
C HIS A 111 14.67 12.57 1.19
N THR A 112 15.53 11.70 0.67
CA THR A 112 15.74 10.33 1.15
C THR A 112 16.39 10.26 2.53
N MET A 113 17.28 11.20 2.88
CA MET A 113 17.89 11.24 4.21
C MET A 113 16.85 11.51 5.31
N VAL A 114 16.98 10.81 6.42
CA VAL A 114 16.24 11.09 7.66
C VAL A 114 17.13 11.92 8.61
N HIS A 115 16.50 12.56 9.59
CA HIS A 115 17.24 13.29 10.62
C HIS A 115 18.09 12.31 11.45
N GLU A 116 19.34 12.67 11.75
CA GLU A 116 20.28 11.79 12.47
C GLU A 116 19.76 11.27 13.83
N GLN A 117 18.95 12.06 14.52
CA GLN A 117 18.33 11.63 15.77
C GLN A 117 17.33 10.45 15.58
N ILE A 118 16.86 10.19 14.37
CA ILE A 118 16.05 8.98 14.08
C ILE A 118 16.87 7.72 14.37
N ALA A 119 18.18 7.72 14.07
CA ALA A 119 19.06 6.60 14.41
C ALA A 119 19.05 6.30 15.92
N SER A 120 19.04 7.33 16.75
CA SER A 120 18.94 7.16 18.23
C SER A 120 17.60 6.55 18.65
N PHE A 121 16.52 6.86 17.93
CA PHE A 121 15.20 6.30 18.21
C PHE A 121 15.16 4.77 18.01
N PHE A 122 15.91 4.24 17.06
CA PHE A 122 16.07 2.79 16.87
C PHE A 122 16.65 2.07 18.09
N HIS A 123 17.54 2.72 18.84
CA HIS A 123 18.14 2.12 20.05
C HIS A 123 17.12 1.87 21.18
N GLY A 124 15.92 2.43 21.09
CA GLY A 124 14.81 2.16 22.02
C GLY A 124 14.07 0.85 21.74
N PHE A 125 14.30 0.22 20.59
CA PHE A 125 13.69 -1.07 20.24
C PHE A 125 14.62 -2.24 20.57
N ARG A 126 14.02 -3.41 20.77
CA ARG A 126 14.80 -4.65 20.81
C ARG A 126 15.27 -5.00 19.39
N ARG A 127 16.46 -5.59 19.28
CA ARG A 127 17.02 -5.99 17.97
C ARG A 127 16.22 -7.10 17.29
N ASP A 128 15.54 -7.94 18.05
CA ASP A 128 14.64 -9.00 17.60
C ASP A 128 13.19 -8.52 17.41
N ALA A 129 12.93 -7.20 17.50
CA ALA A 129 11.62 -6.66 17.26
C ALA A 129 11.21 -6.82 15.80
N HIS A 130 9.94 -7.14 15.57
CA HIS A 130 9.38 -7.26 14.23
C HIS A 130 9.55 -5.93 13.46
N PRO A 131 10.05 -5.93 12.21
CA PRO A 131 10.34 -4.70 11.47
C PRO A 131 9.11 -3.82 11.28
N MET A 132 7.91 -4.40 11.14
CA MET A 132 6.68 -3.62 11.04
C MET A 132 6.35 -2.86 12.33
N ALA A 133 6.65 -3.42 13.51
CA ALA A 133 6.49 -2.72 14.78
C ALA A 133 7.41 -1.49 14.87
N ILE A 134 8.66 -1.63 14.42
CA ILE A 134 9.61 -0.53 14.35
C ILE A 134 9.09 0.53 13.35
N MET A 135 8.65 0.12 12.16
CA MET A 135 8.14 1.01 11.13
C MET A 135 6.94 1.84 11.62
N VAL A 136 5.99 1.26 12.34
CA VAL A 136 4.88 2.00 12.96
C VAL A 136 5.41 3.12 13.85
N GLY A 137 6.39 2.82 14.70
CA GLY A 137 6.98 3.78 15.63
C GLY A 137 7.75 4.89 14.93
N VAL A 138 8.68 4.54 14.03
CA VAL A 138 9.57 5.51 13.39
C VAL A 138 8.85 6.40 12.39
N VAL A 139 7.85 5.88 11.65
CA VAL A 139 7.05 6.69 10.72
C VAL A 139 6.17 7.68 11.49
N GLY A 140 5.54 7.25 12.58
CA GLY A 140 4.80 8.17 13.46
C GLY A 140 5.70 9.25 14.07
N ALA A 141 6.93 8.89 14.46
CA ALA A 141 7.91 9.82 15.01
C ALA A 141 8.34 10.92 14.03
N LEU A 142 8.21 10.71 12.70
CA LEU A 142 8.53 11.75 11.70
C LEU A 142 7.74 13.06 11.94
N ALA A 143 6.53 12.98 12.50
CA ALA A 143 5.75 14.15 12.86
C ALA A 143 6.48 15.09 13.84
N ALA A 144 7.35 14.54 14.69
CA ALA A 144 8.16 15.32 15.63
C ALA A 144 9.35 16.04 14.98
N PHE A 145 9.68 15.72 13.72
CA PHE A 145 10.80 16.31 12.97
C PHE A 145 10.33 17.25 11.85
N TYR A 146 9.08 17.14 11.39
CA TYR A 146 8.55 17.85 10.22
C TYR A 146 7.30 18.65 10.55
N HIS A 147 7.42 19.62 11.47
CA HIS A 147 6.31 20.46 11.95
C HIS A 147 5.68 21.34 10.87
N ASP A 148 6.38 21.55 9.76
CA ASP A 148 6.02 22.43 8.65
C ASP A 148 5.10 21.76 7.60
N SER A 149 4.67 20.52 7.82
CA SER A 149 3.83 19.77 6.87
C SER A 149 2.82 18.84 7.56
N LEU A 150 2.19 19.30 8.65
CA LEU A 150 1.28 18.48 9.47
C LEU A 150 -0.20 18.74 9.19
N ASP A 151 -0.56 19.87 8.58
CA ASP A 151 -1.96 20.23 8.33
C ASP A 151 -2.48 19.54 7.06
N ILE A 152 -3.39 18.59 7.24
CA ILE A 152 -4.02 17.86 6.14
C ILE A 152 -5.01 18.69 5.31
N ASN A 153 -5.43 19.87 5.80
CA ASN A 153 -6.31 20.78 5.06
C ASN A 153 -5.52 21.74 4.16
N ASN A 154 -4.20 21.79 4.30
CA ASN A 154 -3.31 22.57 3.46
C ASN A 154 -2.72 21.70 2.35
N ASP A 155 -3.00 22.04 1.08
CA ASP A 155 -2.56 21.27 -0.08
C ASP A 155 -1.03 21.13 -0.17
N THR A 156 -0.31 22.21 0.12
CA THR A 156 1.17 22.22 0.13
C THR A 156 1.72 21.30 1.22
N HIS A 157 1.11 21.30 2.42
CA HIS A 157 1.53 20.40 3.51
C HIS A 157 1.29 18.94 3.13
N ARG A 158 0.15 18.61 2.49
CA ARG A 158 -0.12 17.25 2.00
C ARG A 158 0.91 16.81 0.97
N GLU A 159 1.21 17.66 0.03
CA GLU A 159 2.20 17.38 -1.03
C GLU A 159 3.60 17.17 -0.45
N ILE A 160 4.06 18.07 0.41
CA ILE A 160 5.38 17.95 1.08
C ILE A 160 5.42 16.68 1.95
N ALA A 161 4.37 16.37 2.68
CA ALA A 161 4.31 15.16 3.49
C ALA A 161 4.34 13.89 2.62
N ALA A 162 3.66 13.88 1.46
CA ALA A 162 3.70 12.78 0.51
C ALA A 162 5.12 12.56 -0.03
N TYR A 163 5.81 13.63 -0.44
CA TYR A 163 7.21 13.55 -0.88
C TYR A 163 8.14 13.00 0.21
N ARG A 164 8.00 13.50 1.44
CA ARG A 164 8.81 13.05 2.58
C ARG A 164 8.57 11.60 2.92
N LEU A 165 7.31 11.16 2.96
CA LEU A 165 6.95 9.77 3.22
C LEU A 165 7.48 8.85 2.12
N LEU A 166 7.20 9.17 0.86
CA LEU A 166 7.69 8.39 -0.28
C LEU A 166 9.21 8.28 -0.26
N SER A 167 9.92 9.38 -0.07
CA SER A 167 11.39 9.41 -0.14
C SER A 167 12.06 8.69 1.02
N LYS A 168 11.51 8.77 2.25
CA LYS A 168 12.14 8.27 3.48
C LYS A 168 11.77 6.84 3.82
N MET A 169 10.72 6.31 3.23
CA MET A 169 10.26 4.94 3.53
C MET A 169 11.32 3.88 3.25
N PRO A 170 12.04 3.90 2.09
CA PRO A 170 13.14 2.95 1.85
C PRO A 170 14.27 3.06 2.86
N THR A 171 14.62 4.30 3.26
CA THR A 171 15.66 4.54 4.25
C THR A 171 15.28 3.95 5.61
N LEU A 172 14.06 4.22 6.09
CA LEU A 172 13.58 3.67 7.36
C LEU A 172 13.47 2.15 7.35
N ALA A 173 12.98 1.56 6.25
CA ALA A 173 12.89 0.12 6.09
C ALA A 173 14.28 -0.54 6.09
N SER A 174 15.24 0.06 5.39
CA SER A 174 16.63 -0.42 5.38
C SER A 174 17.28 -0.30 6.76
N MET A 175 16.99 0.77 7.51
CA MET A 175 17.45 0.93 8.88
C MET A 175 16.87 -0.16 9.80
N CYS A 176 15.61 -0.57 9.62
CA CYS A 176 15.03 -1.70 10.36
C CYS A 176 15.84 -2.98 10.14
N TYR A 177 16.16 -3.29 8.88
CA TYR A 177 16.94 -4.47 8.54
C TYR A 177 18.35 -4.40 9.11
N LYS A 178 19.09 -3.31 8.87
CA LYS A 178 20.45 -3.11 9.38
C LYS A 178 20.49 -3.19 10.91
N TYR A 179 19.51 -2.63 11.58
CA TYR A 179 19.41 -2.70 13.03
C TYR A 179 19.22 -4.14 13.52
N SER A 180 18.36 -4.93 12.89
CA SER A 180 18.10 -6.32 13.30
C SER A 180 19.32 -7.22 13.20
N ILE A 181 20.16 -7.04 12.18
CA ILE A 181 21.40 -7.81 11.98
C ILE A 181 22.63 -7.19 12.65
N GLY A 182 22.46 -6.02 13.30
CA GLY A 182 23.55 -5.35 14.06
C GLY A 182 24.62 -4.74 13.18
N GLN A 183 24.30 -4.36 11.97
CA GLN A 183 25.17 -3.63 11.06
C GLN A 183 24.91 -2.11 11.12
N PRO A 184 25.92 -1.29 10.73
CA PRO A 184 25.75 0.15 10.67
C PRO A 184 24.72 0.53 9.59
N PHE A 185 24.01 1.63 9.82
CA PHE A 185 23.12 2.20 8.83
C PHE A 185 23.90 2.71 7.61
N ILE A 186 23.38 2.47 6.43
CA ILE A 186 23.95 2.93 5.17
C ILE A 186 23.14 4.13 4.69
N TYR A 187 23.85 5.20 4.32
CA TYR A 187 23.22 6.41 3.82
C TYR A 187 22.74 6.25 2.37
N PRO A 188 21.67 6.95 1.99
CA PRO A 188 21.20 6.96 0.61
C PRO A 188 22.19 7.67 -0.31
N ARG A 189 22.16 7.31 -1.59
CA ARG A 189 22.96 7.90 -2.67
C ARG A 189 22.04 8.55 -3.69
N ASN A 190 22.41 9.77 -4.14
CA ASN A 190 21.58 10.53 -5.09
C ASN A 190 21.78 10.12 -6.56
N ASP A 191 22.77 9.30 -6.85
CA ASP A 191 23.09 8.79 -8.20
C ASP A 191 22.39 7.47 -8.53
N LEU A 192 21.73 6.83 -7.56
CA LEU A 192 20.99 5.59 -7.73
C LEU A 192 19.51 5.86 -7.97
N SER A 193 18.84 4.96 -8.69
CA SER A 193 17.39 4.92 -8.80
C SER A 193 16.74 4.60 -7.45
N TYR A 194 15.43 4.73 -7.34
CA TYR A 194 14.69 4.46 -6.11
C TYR A 194 14.90 3.02 -5.60
N ALA A 195 14.74 2.03 -6.49
CA ALA A 195 14.94 0.63 -6.15
C ALA A 195 16.41 0.28 -5.87
N GLU A 196 17.34 0.80 -6.67
CA GLU A 196 18.78 0.62 -6.43
C GLU A 196 19.20 1.21 -5.09
N ASN A 197 18.72 2.40 -4.76
CA ASN A 197 19.03 3.06 -3.51
C ASN A 197 18.52 2.27 -2.29
N PHE A 198 17.31 1.72 -2.39
CA PHE A 198 16.78 0.82 -1.36
C PHE A 198 17.67 -0.41 -1.16
N LEU A 199 18.04 -1.11 -2.24
CA LEU A 199 18.91 -2.28 -2.19
C LEU A 199 20.30 -1.92 -1.67
N HIS A 200 20.86 -0.78 -2.09
CA HIS A 200 22.13 -0.27 -1.58
C HIS A 200 22.08 -0.08 -0.05
N MET A 201 21.08 0.62 0.45
CA MET A 201 20.96 0.86 1.90
C MET A 201 20.73 -0.42 2.69
N MET A 202 20.07 -1.44 2.11
CA MET A 202 19.86 -2.73 2.77
C MET A 202 21.13 -3.59 2.82
N PHE A 203 21.87 -3.67 1.72
CA PHE A 203 22.88 -4.72 1.54
C PHE A 203 24.31 -4.22 1.48
N ALA A 204 24.56 -2.94 1.21
CA ALA A 204 25.92 -2.40 1.25
C ALA A 204 26.55 -2.51 2.64
N ASN A 205 27.87 -2.60 2.65
CA ASN A 205 28.69 -2.66 3.85
C ASN A 205 29.76 -1.56 3.77
N PRO A 206 30.05 -0.81 4.84
CA PRO A 206 31.09 0.23 4.80
C PRO A 206 32.51 -0.28 4.51
N CYS A 207 32.73 -1.58 4.64
CA CYS A 207 34.05 -2.19 4.48
C CYS A 207 34.41 -2.55 3.04
N GLU A 208 33.46 -2.49 2.11
CA GLU A 208 33.64 -2.91 0.73
C GLU A 208 32.71 -2.15 -0.23
N ASP A 209 33.08 -2.10 -1.50
CA ASP A 209 32.22 -1.56 -2.55
C ASP A 209 31.05 -2.52 -2.81
N TYR A 210 29.87 -1.94 -2.93
CA TYR A 210 28.64 -2.66 -3.25
C TYR A 210 28.05 -2.16 -4.57
N GLU A 211 27.98 -3.04 -5.53
CA GLU A 211 27.29 -2.79 -6.79
C GLU A 211 25.93 -3.47 -6.80
N VAL A 212 24.89 -2.68 -7.06
CA VAL A 212 23.52 -3.21 -7.14
C VAL A 212 23.36 -4.05 -8.41
N ASN A 213 22.92 -5.29 -8.25
CA ASN A 213 22.59 -6.12 -9.40
C ASN A 213 21.39 -5.54 -10.17
N PRO A 214 21.55 -5.19 -11.47
CA PRO A 214 20.48 -4.53 -12.23
C PRO A 214 19.24 -5.40 -12.43
N VAL A 215 19.36 -6.71 -12.40
CA VAL A 215 18.20 -7.64 -12.46
C VAL A 215 17.39 -7.54 -11.17
N VAL A 216 18.07 -7.54 -10.02
CA VAL A 216 17.43 -7.42 -8.71
C VAL A 216 16.80 -6.03 -8.54
N ALA A 217 17.48 -4.98 -8.99
CA ALA A 217 16.93 -3.61 -8.96
C ALA A 217 15.63 -3.50 -9.78
N ARG A 218 15.62 -4.04 -10.98
CA ARG A 218 14.43 -4.05 -11.83
C ARG A 218 13.31 -4.91 -11.24
N ALA A 219 13.63 -6.06 -10.66
CA ALA A 219 12.65 -6.90 -9.98
C ALA A 219 12.03 -6.16 -8.78
N MET A 220 12.85 -5.47 -7.98
CA MET A 220 12.37 -4.67 -6.86
C MET A 220 11.47 -3.51 -7.31
N ASP A 221 11.84 -2.82 -8.36
CA ASP A 221 11.04 -1.74 -8.93
C ASP A 221 9.66 -2.21 -9.38
N LYS A 222 9.60 -3.37 -10.07
CA LYS A 222 8.34 -4.02 -10.43
C LYS A 222 7.51 -4.44 -9.20
N ILE A 223 8.14 -5.03 -8.19
CA ILE A 223 7.47 -5.41 -6.94
C ILE A 223 6.85 -4.18 -6.28
N LEU A 224 7.56 -3.07 -6.19
CA LEU A 224 7.05 -1.82 -5.63
C LEU A 224 5.86 -1.30 -6.46
N THR A 225 5.96 -1.32 -7.79
CA THR A 225 4.87 -0.94 -8.71
C THR A 225 3.62 -1.80 -8.51
N LEU A 226 3.77 -3.13 -8.43
CA LEU A 226 2.66 -4.05 -8.23
C LEU A 226 1.98 -3.94 -6.86
N HIS A 227 2.66 -3.32 -5.89
CA HIS A 227 2.16 -3.07 -4.54
C HIS A 227 1.78 -1.60 -4.29
N ALA A 228 1.85 -0.73 -5.31
CA ALA A 228 1.69 0.71 -5.13
C ALA A 228 0.29 1.09 -4.62
N ASP A 229 -0.76 0.47 -5.17
CA ASP A 229 -2.15 0.68 -4.70
C ASP A 229 -3.03 -0.53 -5.04
N HIS A 230 -4.05 -0.75 -4.23
CA HIS A 230 -5.05 -1.78 -4.46
C HIS A 230 -6.42 -1.36 -3.89
N GLU A 231 -6.91 -0.21 -4.34
CA GLU A 231 -8.22 0.35 -4.00
C GLU A 231 -8.40 0.58 -2.48
N GLN A 232 -9.60 0.33 -1.95
CA GLN A 232 -9.94 0.46 -0.53
C GLN A 232 -9.54 -0.79 0.27
N ASN A 233 -8.26 -1.17 0.23
CA ASN A 233 -7.72 -2.19 1.12
C ASN A 233 -7.74 -1.71 2.59
N ALA A 234 -7.44 -2.62 3.53
CA ALA A 234 -7.48 -2.31 4.96
C ALA A 234 -6.58 -1.14 5.37
N SER A 235 -5.38 -1.02 4.78
CA SER A 235 -4.46 0.11 5.06
C SER A 235 -5.02 1.43 4.56
N THR A 236 -5.50 1.48 3.31
CA THR A 236 -6.09 2.69 2.72
C THR A 236 -7.29 3.17 3.52
N SER A 237 -8.18 2.25 3.89
CA SER A 237 -9.36 2.57 4.72
C SER A 237 -8.95 3.07 6.11
N THR A 238 -7.92 2.47 6.72
CA THR A 238 -7.38 2.90 8.03
C THR A 238 -6.78 4.30 7.95
N VAL A 239 -5.97 4.60 6.93
CA VAL A 239 -5.38 5.93 6.70
C VAL A 239 -6.48 6.98 6.53
N ARG A 240 -7.52 6.69 5.74
CA ARG A 240 -8.66 7.60 5.55
C ARG A 240 -9.44 7.82 6.83
N LEU A 241 -9.69 6.75 7.61
CA LEU A 241 -10.38 6.86 8.88
C LEU A 241 -9.58 7.72 9.89
N ALA A 242 -8.26 7.48 10.01
CA ALA A 242 -7.40 8.30 10.85
C ALA A 242 -7.39 9.77 10.39
N GLY A 243 -7.26 10.00 9.08
CA GLY A 243 -7.27 11.34 8.49
C GLY A 243 -8.60 12.08 8.68
N SER A 244 -9.73 11.38 8.78
CA SER A 244 -11.06 11.99 9.01
C SER A 244 -11.16 12.75 10.34
N SER A 245 -10.29 12.44 11.31
CA SER A 245 -10.18 13.17 12.58
C SER A 245 -9.26 14.39 12.53
N GLY A 246 -8.67 14.71 11.38
CA GLY A 246 -7.66 15.76 11.24
C GLY A 246 -6.25 15.36 11.69
N ALA A 247 -5.99 14.05 11.87
CA ALA A 247 -4.66 13.57 12.23
C ALA A 247 -3.64 13.89 11.14
N ASN A 248 -2.40 14.19 11.55
CA ASN A 248 -1.33 14.54 10.60
C ASN A 248 -0.95 13.37 9.67
N PRO A 249 -0.38 13.63 8.48
CA PRO A 249 -0.10 12.59 7.49
C PRO A 249 0.79 11.46 7.99
N PHE A 250 1.80 11.75 8.80
CA PHE A 250 2.73 10.73 9.32
C PHE A 250 2.02 9.78 10.30
N ALA A 251 1.16 10.30 11.17
CA ALA A 251 0.34 9.50 12.07
C ALA A 251 -0.67 8.64 11.29
N CYS A 252 -1.30 9.19 10.25
CA CYS A 252 -2.21 8.44 9.38
C CYS A 252 -1.51 7.27 8.69
N ILE A 253 -0.32 7.49 8.15
CA ILE A 253 0.46 6.43 7.50
C ILE A 253 0.97 5.40 8.51
N ALA A 254 1.37 5.81 9.71
CA ALA A 254 1.72 4.88 10.78
C ALA A 254 0.54 3.95 11.14
N ALA A 255 -0.68 4.48 11.20
CA ALA A 255 -1.89 3.67 11.38
C ALA A 255 -2.12 2.69 10.22
N GLY A 256 -1.89 3.13 8.97
CA GLY A 256 -1.91 2.26 7.78
C GLY A 256 -0.88 1.13 7.85
N ILE A 257 0.33 1.43 8.30
CA ILE A 257 1.40 0.42 8.50
C ILE A 257 1.00 -0.59 9.58
N ALA A 258 0.37 -0.14 10.67
CA ALA A 258 -0.15 -1.02 11.71
C ALA A 258 -1.23 -1.98 11.15
N SER A 259 -2.13 -1.47 10.31
CA SER A 259 -3.11 -2.31 9.60
C SER A 259 -2.44 -3.28 8.61
N LEU A 260 -1.42 -2.82 7.88
CA LEU A 260 -0.67 -3.63 6.91
C LEU A 260 0.01 -4.83 7.59
N TRP A 261 0.46 -4.69 8.80
CA TRP A 261 1.11 -5.77 9.57
C TRP A 261 0.17 -6.94 9.90
N GLY A 262 -1.14 -6.74 9.86
CA GLY A 262 -2.10 -7.79 10.17
C GLY A 262 -1.99 -9.01 9.27
N PRO A 263 -2.17 -10.24 9.81
CA PRO A 263 -2.02 -11.50 9.07
C PRO A 263 -3.04 -11.66 7.91
N ALA A 264 -4.16 -10.96 7.99
CA ALA A 264 -5.18 -10.95 6.94
C ALA A 264 -4.94 -9.87 5.86
N HIS A 265 -3.81 -9.18 5.89
CA HIS A 265 -3.40 -8.13 4.95
C HIS A 265 -1.94 -8.35 4.52
N GLY A 266 -1.03 -7.40 4.74
CA GLY A 266 0.37 -7.54 4.34
C GLY A 266 1.12 -8.68 5.04
N GLY A 267 0.72 -9.08 6.23
CA GLY A 267 1.24 -10.27 6.92
C GLY A 267 1.03 -11.59 6.17
N ALA A 268 0.17 -11.63 5.14
CA ALA A 268 0.03 -12.78 4.26
C ALA A 268 1.31 -13.06 3.44
N ASN A 269 2.09 -12.05 3.10
CA ASN A 269 3.39 -12.21 2.43
C ASN A 269 4.40 -12.94 3.32
N GLU A 270 4.46 -12.58 4.60
CA GLU A 270 5.29 -13.26 5.60
C GLU A 270 4.86 -14.72 5.76
N ALA A 271 3.56 -14.98 5.85
CA ALA A 271 3.02 -16.33 5.92
C ALA A 271 3.38 -17.18 4.67
N CYS A 272 3.42 -16.56 3.49
CA CYS A 272 3.87 -17.22 2.26
C CYS A 272 5.35 -17.62 2.33
N LEU A 273 6.22 -16.72 2.81
CA LEU A 273 7.64 -17.02 2.99
C LEU A 273 7.85 -18.17 3.99
N ARG A 274 7.16 -18.15 5.13
CA ARG A 274 7.23 -19.24 6.14
C ARG A 274 6.77 -20.56 5.56
N MET A 275 5.71 -20.59 4.74
CA MET A 275 5.25 -21.78 4.05
C MET A 275 6.32 -22.30 3.09
N LEU A 276 6.99 -21.43 2.33
CA LEU A 276 8.07 -21.84 1.43
C LEU A 276 9.28 -22.40 2.20
N GLU A 277 9.62 -21.81 3.35
CA GLU A 277 10.64 -22.32 4.25
C GLU A 277 10.27 -23.70 4.82
N GLU A 278 8.99 -23.92 5.19
CA GLU A 278 8.48 -25.20 5.66
C GLU A 278 8.53 -26.28 4.57
N ILE A 279 8.18 -25.95 3.32
CA ILE A 279 8.31 -26.85 2.16
C ILE A 279 9.79 -27.23 1.94
N GLY A 280 10.68 -26.27 2.06
CA GLY A 280 12.14 -26.41 2.07
C GLY A 280 12.76 -26.75 0.73
N SER A 281 12.20 -27.68 -0.05
CA SER A 281 12.75 -28.06 -1.36
C SER A 281 11.66 -28.42 -2.37
N VAL A 282 12.04 -28.39 -3.65
CA VAL A 282 11.14 -28.68 -4.79
C VAL A 282 10.59 -30.11 -4.72
N GLU A 283 11.38 -31.04 -4.22
CA GLU A 283 11.02 -32.45 -4.07
C GLU A 283 9.83 -32.67 -3.11
N ASN A 284 9.66 -31.77 -2.14
CA ASN A 284 8.58 -31.84 -1.15
C ASN A 284 7.26 -31.26 -1.67
N ILE A 285 7.25 -30.50 -2.76
CA ILE A 285 6.05 -29.84 -3.30
C ILE A 285 4.87 -30.78 -3.49
N PRO A 286 5.04 -32.00 -4.05
CA PRO A 286 3.91 -32.92 -4.25
C PRO A 286 3.19 -33.31 -2.96
N GLU A 287 3.94 -33.50 -1.86
CA GLU A 287 3.39 -33.80 -0.53
C GLU A 287 2.55 -32.63 -0.01
N TYR A 288 3.10 -31.41 -0.06
CA TYR A 288 2.38 -30.22 0.41
C TYR A 288 1.17 -29.84 -0.44
N VAL A 289 1.23 -30.10 -1.74
CA VAL A 289 0.05 -29.98 -2.62
C VAL A 289 -1.02 -31.00 -2.25
N ALA A 290 -0.65 -32.22 -1.87
CA ALA A 290 -1.60 -33.23 -1.38
C ALA A 290 -2.25 -32.78 -0.07
N LYS A 291 -1.46 -32.31 0.91
CA LYS A 291 -1.97 -31.72 2.16
C LYS A 291 -2.96 -30.58 1.91
N ALA A 292 -2.62 -29.64 1.01
CA ALA A 292 -3.50 -28.52 0.67
C ALA A 292 -4.84 -28.91 0.03
N LYS A 293 -4.88 -30.08 -0.64
CA LYS A 293 -6.13 -30.65 -1.22
C LYS A 293 -6.94 -31.44 -0.24
N ASP A 294 -6.36 -31.90 0.85
CA ASP A 294 -7.05 -32.58 1.93
C ASP A 294 -7.79 -31.55 2.80
N LYS A 295 -9.10 -31.68 2.91
CA LYS A 295 -9.94 -30.79 3.71
C LYS A 295 -9.73 -30.94 5.22
N GLU A 296 -9.29 -32.12 5.64
CA GLU A 296 -9.02 -32.43 7.06
C GLU A 296 -7.63 -31.99 7.49
N ASP A 297 -6.70 -31.77 6.53
CA ASP A 297 -5.37 -31.25 6.83
C ASP A 297 -5.43 -29.73 7.11
N PRO A 298 -4.79 -29.24 8.19
CA PRO A 298 -4.76 -27.83 8.52
C PRO A 298 -3.89 -27.00 7.58
N PHE A 299 -3.03 -27.62 6.78
CA PHE A 299 -2.12 -26.91 5.87
C PHE A 299 -2.90 -26.10 4.81
N ARG A 300 -2.43 -24.89 4.53
CA ARG A 300 -3.01 -24.01 3.52
C ARG A 300 -1.91 -23.46 2.63
N LEU A 301 -2.17 -23.43 1.32
CA LEU A 301 -1.28 -22.76 0.35
C LEU A 301 -1.41 -21.25 0.51
N MET A 302 -0.45 -20.65 1.19
CA MET A 302 -0.35 -19.20 1.30
C MET A 302 0.13 -18.61 -0.03
N GLY A 303 -0.36 -17.40 -0.37
CA GLY A 303 -0.09 -16.78 -1.66
C GLY A 303 -1.03 -17.22 -2.80
N PHE A 304 -1.95 -18.14 -2.53
CA PHE A 304 -3.00 -18.58 -3.45
C PHE A 304 -4.38 -18.19 -2.93
N GLY A 305 -5.29 -17.89 -3.87
CA GLY A 305 -6.62 -17.39 -3.58
C GLY A 305 -6.60 -15.90 -3.25
N HIS A 306 -7.61 -15.18 -3.72
CA HIS A 306 -7.78 -13.75 -3.48
C HIS A 306 -9.25 -13.44 -3.25
N ARG A 307 -9.54 -12.51 -2.33
CA ARG A 307 -10.92 -12.17 -1.99
C ARG A 307 -11.65 -11.49 -3.15
N VAL A 308 -10.95 -10.66 -3.92
CA VAL A 308 -11.51 -9.86 -5.02
C VAL A 308 -11.43 -10.61 -6.34
N TYR A 309 -10.23 -11.09 -6.74
CA TYR A 309 -10.06 -11.78 -8.01
C TYR A 309 -10.68 -13.17 -7.98
N LYS A 310 -11.54 -13.45 -8.97
CA LYS A 310 -12.25 -14.74 -9.11
C LYS A 310 -11.59 -15.65 -10.13
N ASN A 311 -10.87 -15.08 -11.10
CA ASN A 311 -10.23 -15.80 -12.18
C ASN A 311 -8.71 -15.79 -12.00
N TYR A 312 -8.07 -14.63 -12.17
CA TYR A 312 -6.64 -14.43 -11.94
C TYR A 312 -6.35 -13.01 -11.47
N ASP A 313 -5.24 -12.84 -10.80
CA ASP A 313 -4.72 -11.53 -10.42
C ASP A 313 -3.80 -11.03 -11.54
N PRO A 314 -4.09 -9.88 -12.21
CA PRO A 314 -3.29 -9.39 -13.33
C PRO A 314 -1.85 -9.06 -12.94
N ARG A 315 -1.57 -8.87 -11.65
CA ARG A 315 -0.20 -8.67 -11.14
C ARG A 315 0.65 -9.94 -11.22
N ALA A 316 0.01 -11.11 -11.14
CA ALA A 316 0.71 -12.40 -11.19
C ALA A 316 1.26 -12.75 -12.58
N THR A 317 0.87 -12.02 -13.63
CA THR A 317 1.39 -12.24 -14.99
C THR A 317 2.68 -11.47 -15.28
N VAL A 318 3.05 -10.51 -14.43
CA VAL A 318 4.25 -9.68 -14.55
C VAL A 318 5.41 -10.29 -13.78
#